data_6161144375877746773bf2157f118cb0
#
_entry.id   6161144375877746773bf2157f118cb0
#
_cell.length_a   1.000
_cell.length_b   1.000
_cell.length_c   1.000
_cell.angle_alpha   90.00
_cell.angle_beta   90.00
_cell.angle_gamma   90.00
#
_symmetry.space_group_name_H-M   'P 1'
#
loop_
_entity.id
_entity.type
_entity.pdbx_description
1 polymer ?
#
loop_
_entity_poly.entity_id
_entity_poly.type
_entity_poly.pdbx_seq_one_letter_code
_entity_poly.pdbx_strand_id
1 'polypeptide(L)'
;MSAKNRGITKHWVCYLAVLIIGIAFTGCSNKGIVKEIHVGLHNNNDLKIQVDVTTTGSADVYVEYWADKDRTGQKFRSLLSKNKEVHSLVLCNIIPNTGYSYNVVSLSDGIKSVSKVYTFKSHELQMFLQDQFKAKTADKTVLPAEFKDGLMLINKRFAPGVAYLVDQQGQIRWYHMIDRLGFKVINFTKEHTLLSILGRNDEPTSYGSEILEINLLGDTLLHLTKGQGDFKQTIHHEILKNDKGQLVTLFVDQKIMDLTAVGGGKKDTVNGDGIMVMDKTGKQVYKWSVFDVMDPLKDKSLLKTKKDWMHANSLNYDADGNYLMSFYNNGQIWKIDAKTGKVIYKFGKGGTIALPAECNFTQAHAAHINQQGNLMFFDNGVEKHQSGVFAMKI
;
A
#
# COMPACT_ATOMS: atom_id res chain seq x y z
N MET A 1 -31.46 -13.43 39.20
CA MET A 1 -31.98 -13.85 37.90
C MET A 1 -30.86 -13.98 36.91
N SER A 2 -30.67 -15.17 36.55
CA SER A 2 -29.80 -15.89 35.63
C SER A 2 -29.04 -15.11 34.53
N ALA A 3 -27.73 -15.06 34.68
CA ALA A 3 -26.78 -14.69 33.60
C ALA A 3 -26.46 -15.96 32.81
N LYS A 4 -26.81 -15.98 31.53
CA LYS A 4 -26.43 -17.03 30.60
C LYS A 4 -24.99 -16.80 30.10
N ASN A 5 -24.08 -17.63 30.56
CA ASN A 5 -22.76 -17.87 29.98
C ASN A 5 -22.92 -18.39 28.54
N ARG A 6 -22.42 -17.66 27.55
CA ARG A 6 -22.18 -18.20 26.20
C ARG A 6 -20.73 -18.65 26.12
N GLY A 7 -20.55 -19.98 26.03
CA GLY A 7 -19.32 -20.64 25.88
C GLY A 7 -18.58 -20.25 24.59
N ILE A 8 -17.31 -19.98 24.74
CA ILE A 8 -16.35 -19.80 23.65
C ILE A 8 -16.04 -21.19 23.09
N THR A 9 -16.55 -21.50 21.92
CA THR A 9 -16.15 -22.69 21.17
C THR A 9 -14.71 -22.53 20.69
N LYS A 10 -13.80 -23.27 21.34
CA LYS A 10 -12.43 -23.44 20.87
C LYS A 10 -12.46 -24.25 19.56
N HIS A 11 -12.21 -23.60 18.44
CA HIS A 11 -11.94 -24.30 17.19
C HIS A 11 -10.55 -24.92 17.28
N TRP A 12 -10.52 -26.23 17.32
CA TRP A 12 -9.30 -27.02 17.18
C TRP A 12 -8.86 -26.97 15.73
N VAL A 13 -7.71 -26.33 15.49
CA VAL A 13 -7.04 -26.35 14.19
C VAL A 13 -6.37 -27.70 14.06
N CYS A 14 -6.89 -28.56 13.19
CA CYS A 14 -6.23 -29.83 12.84
C CYS A 14 -4.98 -29.54 12.01
N TYR A 15 -3.81 -29.65 12.62
CA TYR A 15 -2.53 -29.69 11.89
C TYR A 15 -2.40 -31.09 11.27
N LEU A 16 -2.37 -31.16 9.95
CA LEU A 16 -1.99 -32.39 9.23
C LEU A 16 -0.47 -32.46 9.22
N ALA A 17 0.13 -33.10 10.24
CA ALA A 17 1.54 -33.41 10.28
C ALA A 17 1.83 -34.58 9.36
N VAL A 18 2.50 -34.37 8.24
CA VAL A 18 3.04 -35.45 7.42
C VAL A 18 4.47 -35.71 7.90
N LEU A 19 4.65 -36.71 8.75
CA LEU A 19 5.95 -37.18 9.20
C LEU A 19 6.58 -38.04 8.10
N ILE A 20 7.66 -37.60 7.45
CA ILE A 20 8.42 -38.45 6.51
C ILE A 20 9.82 -38.66 7.06
N ILE A 21 10.12 -39.89 7.49
CA ILE A 21 11.44 -40.33 7.92
C ILE A 21 12.32 -40.52 6.69
N GLY A 22 13.38 -39.74 6.56
CA GLY A 22 14.37 -39.88 5.50
C GLY A 22 15.45 -40.90 5.83
N ILE A 23 15.74 -41.85 4.95
CA ILE A 23 16.85 -42.83 5.07
C ILE A 23 18.16 -42.14 4.72
N ALA A 24 19.15 -42.24 5.61
CA ALA A 24 20.46 -41.63 5.46
C ALA A 24 21.35 -42.40 4.45
N PHE A 25 21.98 -41.69 3.53
CA PHE A 25 23.15 -42.18 2.78
C PHE A 25 24.42 -41.57 3.39
N THR A 26 25.34 -42.42 3.79
CA THR A 26 26.65 -42.08 4.37
C THR A 26 27.64 -41.75 3.25
N GLY A 27 28.15 -40.50 3.27
CA GLY A 27 29.28 -40.10 2.42
C GLY A 27 29.53 -38.60 2.50
N CYS A 28 30.63 -38.19 3.12
CA CYS A 28 31.32 -36.89 3.14
C CYS A 28 30.46 -35.62 3.40
N SER A 29 30.70 -35.04 4.57
CA SER A 29 30.13 -33.74 5.01
C SER A 29 28.61 -33.67 5.08
N ASN A 30 28.07 -34.14 6.20
CA ASN A 30 26.61 -34.22 6.46
C ASN A 30 25.96 -32.85 6.80
N LYS A 31 26.60 -31.72 6.49
CA LYS A 31 26.03 -30.41 6.76
C LYS A 31 25.05 -30.00 5.65
N GLY A 32 23.92 -29.43 6.03
CA GLY A 32 22.95 -28.89 5.10
C GLY A 32 21.96 -29.88 4.50
N ILE A 33 21.96 -31.14 4.90
CA ILE A 33 20.94 -32.12 4.48
C ILE A 33 19.63 -31.81 5.20
N VAL A 34 18.53 -31.78 4.46
CA VAL A 34 17.18 -31.58 5.00
C VAL A 34 16.78 -32.76 5.87
N LYS A 35 16.51 -32.54 7.15
CA LYS A 35 16.02 -33.53 8.10
C LYS A 35 14.50 -33.59 8.18
N GLU A 36 13.90 -32.42 8.26
CA GLU A 36 12.48 -32.27 8.54
C GLU A 36 11.88 -31.10 7.77
N ILE A 37 10.64 -31.24 7.33
CA ILE A 37 9.88 -30.19 6.64
C ILE A 37 8.48 -30.19 7.21
N HIS A 38 8.00 -29.02 7.65
CA HIS A 38 6.60 -28.76 7.98
C HIS A 38 6.04 -27.71 7.03
N VAL A 39 4.80 -27.92 6.60
CA VAL A 39 4.09 -26.98 5.70
C VAL A 39 2.77 -26.59 6.35
N GLY A 40 2.50 -25.28 6.38
CA GLY A 40 1.28 -24.73 6.96
C GLY A 40 0.95 -23.34 6.39
N LEU A 41 -0.05 -22.71 6.95
CA LEU A 41 -0.37 -21.31 6.62
C LEU A 41 0.52 -20.35 7.42
N HIS A 42 1.03 -19.35 6.75
CA HIS A 42 1.71 -18.24 7.43
C HIS A 42 0.67 -17.23 7.94
N ASN A 43 0.63 -17.01 9.26
CA ASN A 43 -0.29 -16.06 9.91
C ASN A 43 -1.77 -16.23 9.50
N ASN A 44 -2.23 -17.47 9.33
CA ASN A 44 -3.59 -17.82 8.89
C ASN A 44 -4.01 -17.17 7.55
N ASN A 45 -3.04 -16.89 6.67
CA ASN A 45 -3.29 -16.32 5.36
C ASN A 45 -3.35 -17.42 4.29
N ASP A 46 -4.46 -17.57 3.59
CA ASP A 46 -4.71 -18.65 2.62
C ASP A 46 -3.72 -18.65 1.44
N LEU A 47 -3.11 -17.50 1.14
CA LEU A 47 -2.17 -17.32 0.02
C LEU A 47 -0.71 -17.16 0.44
N LYS A 48 -0.40 -17.42 1.71
CA LYS A 48 0.97 -17.44 2.22
C LYS A 48 1.25 -18.79 2.86
N ILE A 49 2.12 -19.56 2.24
CA ILE A 49 2.47 -20.89 2.71
C ILE A 49 3.81 -20.82 3.45
N GLN A 50 3.81 -21.22 4.70
CA GLN A 50 5.02 -21.36 5.50
C GLN A 50 5.60 -22.75 5.31
N VAL A 51 6.90 -22.80 5.05
CA VAL A 51 7.68 -24.04 4.97
C VAL A 51 8.80 -23.93 6.01
N ASP A 52 8.66 -24.67 7.10
CA ASP A 52 9.68 -24.78 8.12
C ASP A 52 10.59 -25.98 7.79
N VAL A 53 11.89 -25.72 7.77
CA VAL A 53 12.91 -26.71 7.37
C VAL A 53 13.96 -26.82 8.46
N THR A 54 14.27 -28.04 8.86
CA THR A 54 15.43 -28.34 9.72
C THR A 54 16.51 -29.05 8.91
N THR A 55 17.75 -28.60 9.03
CA THR A 55 18.93 -29.17 8.37
C THR A 55 19.89 -29.85 9.34
N THR A 56 20.81 -30.65 8.84
CA THR A 56 21.85 -31.38 9.67
C THR A 56 22.96 -30.48 10.18
N GLY A 57 22.89 -29.22 10.04
CA GLY A 57 23.87 -28.22 10.45
C GLY A 57 23.53 -26.90 9.77
N SER A 58 24.30 -25.89 10.08
CA SER A 58 24.07 -24.55 9.54
C SER A 58 24.18 -24.53 8.01
N ALA A 59 23.18 -24.00 7.34
CA ALA A 59 23.12 -23.85 5.89
C ALA A 59 22.36 -22.58 5.49
N ASP A 60 22.50 -22.18 4.23
CA ASP A 60 21.60 -21.24 3.57
C ASP A 60 20.50 -22.06 2.90
N VAL A 61 19.23 -21.72 3.09
CA VAL A 61 18.08 -22.48 2.56
C VAL A 61 17.08 -21.58 1.86
N TYR A 62 16.56 -22.06 0.74
CA TYR A 62 15.39 -21.50 0.06
C TYR A 62 14.51 -22.61 -0.51
N VAL A 63 13.27 -22.29 -0.82
CA VAL A 63 12.32 -23.19 -1.47
C VAL A 63 12.09 -22.72 -2.91
N GLU A 64 12.25 -23.64 -3.88
CA GLU A 64 11.75 -23.45 -5.26
C GLU A 64 10.38 -24.10 -5.37
N TYR A 65 9.40 -23.41 -5.94
CA TYR A 65 8.02 -23.91 -6.07
C TYR A 65 7.38 -23.46 -7.37
N TRP A 66 6.41 -24.25 -7.83
CA TRP A 66 5.67 -24.00 -9.08
C TRP A 66 4.28 -24.61 -8.99
N ALA A 67 3.31 -24.04 -9.73
CA ALA A 67 1.98 -24.61 -9.83
C ALA A 67 1.98 -25.84 -10.76
N ASP A 68 1.34 -26.93 -10.35
CA ASP A 68 1.35 -28.21 -11.09
C ASP A 68 0.75 -28.10 -12.49
N LYS A 69 -0.20 -27.17 -12.68
CA LYS A 69 -0.89 -26.95 -13.98
C LYS A 69 -0.25 -25.85 -14.82
N ASP A 70 0.83 -25.23 -14.33
CA ASP A 70 1.50 -24.18 -15.08
C ASP A 70 2.34 -24.77 -16.21
N ARG A 71 1.85 -24.59 -17.45
CA ARG A 71 2.52 -25.05 -18.67
C ARG A 71 3.70 -24.16 -19.07
N THR A 72 3.87 -22.98 -18.44
CA THR A 72 4.98 -22.07 -18.75
C THR A 72 6.29 -22.53 -18.11
N GLY A 73 6.21 -23.44 -17.14
CA GLY A 73 7.37 -23.90 -16.37
C GLY A 73 7.96 -22.85 -15.43
N GLN A 74 7.20 -21.80 -15.13
CA GLN A 74 7.65 -20.72 -14.25
C GLN A 74 7.85 -21.25 -12.83
N LYS A 75 9.05 -21.04 -12.29
CA LYS A 75 9.38 -21.36 -10.90
C LYS A 75 9.57 -20.09 -10.10
N PHE A 76 9.06 -20.12 -8.90
CA PHE A 76 9.23 -19.07 -7.90
C PHE A 76 10.22 -19.53 -6.83
N ARG A 77 10.77 -18.56 -6.07
CA ARG A 77 11.66 -18.83 -4.95
C ARG A 77 11.20 -18.06 -3.72
N SER A 78 11.33 -18.70 -2.55
CA SER A 78 11.26 -17.99 -1.28
C SER A 78 12.46 -17.06 -1.12
N LEU A 79 12.41 -16.18 -0.11
CA LEU A 79 13.62 -15.49 0.34
C LEU A 79 14.64 -16.51 0.86
N LEU A 80 15.92 -16.14 0.77
CA LEU A 80 17.03 -16.96 1.27
C LEU A 80 17.14 -16.80 2.80
N SER A 81 16.99 -17.89 3.54
CA SER A 81 17.29 -17.96 4.97
C SER A 81 18.73 -18.38 5.15
N LYS A 82 19.56 -17.53 5.78
CA LYS A 82 21.01 -17.70 5.81
C LYS A 82 21.52 -18.24 7.15
N ASN A 83 22.51 -19.13 7.07
CA ASN A 83 23.38 -19.57 8.13
C ASN A 83 22.63 -20.01 9.41
N LYS A 84 21.66 -20.90 9.26
CA LYS A 84 20.84 -21.47 10.36
C LYS A 84 20.69 -22.97 10.19
N GLU A 85 20.25 -23.65 11.26
CA GLU A 85 19.81 -25.04 11.21
C GLU A 85 18.29 -25.16 11.08
N VAL A 86 17.56 -24.15 11.60
CA VAL A 86 16.09 -24.08 11.53
C VAL A 86 15.70 -22.85 10.72
N HIS A 87 14.93 -23.09 9.68
CA HIS A 87 14.50 -22.09 8.72
C HIS A 87 12.99 -22.01 8.67
N SER A 88 12.45 -20.81 8.65
CA SER A 88 11.04 -20.54 8.37
C SER A 88 10.97 -19.72 7.09
N LEU A 89 10.39 -20.29 6.05
CA LEU A 89 10.36 -19.75 4.68
C LEU A 89 8.92 -19.53 4.26
N VAL A 90 8.62 -18.36 3.71
CA VAL A 90 7.25 -18.03 3.26
C VAL A 90 7.20 -18.01 1.75
N LEU A 91 6.24 -18.76 1.20
CA LEU A 91 5.93 -18.78 -0.23
C LEU A 91 4.77 -17.82 -0.48
N CYS A 92 4.96 -16.92 -1.44
CA CYS A 92 3.98 -15.91 -1.86
C CYS A 92 3.57 -16.13 -3.32
N ASN A 93 2.67 -15.27 -3.84
CA ASN A 93 2.15 -15.38 -5.21
C ASN A 93 1.46 -16.73 -5.46
N ILE A 94 0.72 -17.20 -4.48
CA ILE A 94 -0.01 -18.47 -4.51
C ILE A 94 -1.39 -18.24 -5.12
N ILE A 95 -1.80 -19.12 -6.03
CA ILE A 95 -3.16 -19.18 -6.57
C ILE A 95 -4.01 -20.01 -5.61
N PRO A 96 -5.21 -19.60 -5.22
CA PRO A 96 -6.08 -20.38 -4.34
C PRO A 96 -6.50 -21.72 -4.99
N ASN A 97 -6.77 -22.72 -4.15
CA ASN A 97 -7.28 -24.04 -4.52
C ASN A 97 -6.46 -24.75 -5.62
N THR A 98 -5.13 -24.57 -5.60
CA THR A 98 -4.21 -25.03 -6.65
C THR A 98 -3.16 -25.96 -6.06
N GLY A 99 -2.84 -27.05 -6.80
CA GLY A 99 -1.73 -27.92 -6.48
C GLY A 99 -0.39 -27.28 -6.84
N TYR A 100 0.57 -27.43 -5.95
CA TYR A 100 1.94 -26.96 -6.11
C TYR A 100 2.93 -28.06 -5.84
N SER A 101 4.00 -28.06 -6.62
CA SER A 101 5.20 -28.84 -6.37
C SER A 101 6.33 -27.93 -5.89
N TYR A 102 7.19 -28.44 -5.00
CA TYR A 102 8.32 -27.69 -4.50
C TYR A 102 9.51 -28.59 -4.13
N ASN A 103 10.70 -28.00 -4.12
CA ASN A 103 11.89 -28.56 -3.47
C ASN A 103 12.56 -27.52 -2.55
N VAL A 104 13.22 -28.07 -1.53
CA VAL A 104 14.10 -27.32 -0.65
C VAL A 104 15.50 -27.38 -1.21
N VAL A 105 16.12 -26.22 -1.35
CA VAL A 105 17.51 -26.09 -1.78
C VAL A 105 18.32 -25.59 -0.61
N SER A 106 19.34 -26.34 -0.23
CA SER A 106 20.30 -25.97 0.80
C SER A 106 21.70 -25.77 0.23
N LEU A 107 22.43 -24.83 0.79
CA LEU A 107 23.80 -24.45 0.42
C LEU A 107 24.65 -24.46 1.70
N SER A 108 25.61 -25.37 1.79
CA SER A 108 26.54 -25.45 2.92
C SER A 108 27.93 -25.78 2.44
N ASP A 109 28.93 -25.05 2.90
CA ASP A 109 30.34 -25.22 2.54
C ASP A 109 30.60 -25.26 1.02
N GLY A 110 29.86 -24.43 0.28
CA GLY A 110 29.94 -24.36 -1.20
C GLY A 110 29.21 -25.49 -1.92
N ILE A 111 28.61 -26.43 -1.22
CA ILE A 111 27.85 -27.55 -1.79
C ILE A 111 26.38 -27.21 -1.84
N LYS A 112 25.78 -27.34 -3.02
CA LYS A 112 24.33 -27.21 -3.23
C LYS A 112 23.69 -28.60 -3.16
N SER A 113 22.69 -28.76 -2.28
CA SER A 113 21.85 -29.93 -2.18
C SER A 113 20.41 -29.57 -2.51
N VAL A 114 19.72 -30.45 -3.22
CA VAL A 114 18.31 -30.26 -3.62
C VAL A 114 17.53 -31.47 -3.10
N SER A 115 16.46 -31.23 -2.36
CA SER A 115 15.59 -32.31 -1.88
C SER A 115 14.84 -32.99 -3.02
N LYS A 116 14.19 -34.12 -2.74
CA LYS A 116 13.13 -34.62 -3.61
C LYS A 116 12.03 -33.57 -3.78
N VAL A 117 11.19 -33.75 -4.79
CA VAL A 117 10.01 -32.92 -4.99
C VAL A 117 8.94 -33.32 -3.97
N TYR A 118 8.38 -32.33 -3.30
CA TYR A 118 7.23 -32.43 -2.42
C TYR A 118 6.06 -31.68 -3.04
N THR A 119 4.85 -31.91 -2.54
CA THR A 119 3.63 -31.25 -3.02
C THR A 119 2.85 -30.66 -1.85
N PHE A 120 2.09 -29.60 -2.14
CA PHE A 120 1.03 -29.10 -1.28
C PHE A 120 -0.14 -28.62 -2.15
N LYS A 121 -1.32 -28.48 -1.55
CA LYS A 121 -2.45 -27.80 -2.17
C LYS A 121 -2.73 -26.53 -1.38
N SER A 122 -2.78 -25.39 -2.09
CA SER A 122 -3.17 -24.12 -1.49
C SER A 122 -4.63 -24.14 -1.04
N HIS A 123 -4.93 -23.36 -0.01
CA HIS A 123 -6.28 -23.24 0.52
C HIS A 123 -7.20 -22.51 -0.47
N GLU A 124 -8.48 -22.74 -0.34
CA GLU A 124 -9.50 -21.89 -0.90
C GLU A 124 -9.53 -20.58 -0.12
N LEU A 125 -9.79 -19.47 -0.80
CA LEU A 125 -9.95 -18.18 -0.11
C LEU A 125 -11.13 -18.23 0.85
N GLN A 126 -11.02 -17.54 1.97
CA GLN A 126 -12.14 -17.32 2.89
C GLN A 126 -13.33 -16.72 2.14
N MET A 127 -14.53 -17.12 2.49
CA MET A 127 -15.76 -16.77 1.76
C MET A 127 -15.90 -15.27 1.48
N PHE A 128 -15.54 -14.41 2.43
CA PHE A 128 -15.63 -12.96 2.25
C PHE A 128 -14.59 -12.36 1.28
N LEU A 129 -13.56 -13.13 0.90
CA LEU A 129 -12.56 -12.77 -0.12
C LEU A 129 -12.90 -13.32 -1.51
N GLN A 130 -13.81 -14.29 -1.58
CA GLN A 130 -14.23 -14.86 -2.84
C GLN A 130 -15.07 -13.87 -3.63
N ASP A 131 -15.01 -13.93 -4.97
CA ASP A 131 -15.82 -13.14 -5.89
C ASP A 131 -15.74 -11.60 -5.71
N GLN A 132 -14.69 -11.09 -5.03
CA GLN A 132 -14.50 -9.65 -4.83
C GLN A 132 -14.23 -8.92 -6.14
N PHE A 133 -13.62 -9.58 -7.12
CA PHE A 133 -13.19 -8.97 -8.37
C PHE A 133 -13.73 -9.77 -9.56
N LYS A 134 -14.30 -9.03 -10.52
CA LYS A 134 -14.67 -9.57 -11.83
C LYS A 134 -13.85 -8.82 -12.88
N ALA A 135 -12.80 -9.45 -13.39
CA ALA A 135 -12.01 -8.87 -14.46
C ALA A 135 -12.69 -9.14 -15.81
N LYS A 136 -12.83 -8.08 -16.61
CA LYS A 136 -13.20 -8.15 -18.01
C LYS A 136 -12.12 -7.42 -18.80
N THR A 137 -11.34 -8.17 -19.56
CA THR A 137 -10.35 -7.59 -20.47
C THR A 137 -11.08 -7.11 -21.72
N ALA A 138 -10.98 -5.81 -22.01
CA ALA A 138 -11.65 -5.21 -23.16
C ALA A 138 -11.04 -5.73 -24.48
N ASP A 139 -9.72 -5.68 -24.61
CA ASP A 139 -8.99 -6.23 -25.75
C ASP A 139 -7.57 -6.60 -25.31
N LYS A 140 -7.21 -7.88 -25.48
CA LYS A 140 -5.89 -8.40 -25.10
C LYS A 140 -4.76 -7.90 -26.00
N THR A 141 -5.07 -7.41 -27.18
CA THR A 141 -4.08 -6.94 -28.17
C THR A 141 -3.57 -5.53 -27.84
N VAL A 142 -4.30 -4.78 -27.02
CA VAL A 142 -4.01 -3.37 -26.69
C VAL A 142 -3.15 -3.22 -25.45
N LEU A 143 -3.04 -4.27 -24.59
CA LEU A 143 -2.24 -4.17 -23.37
C LEU A 143 -0.74 -4.23 -23.69
N PRO A 144 0.06 -3.24 -23.25
CA PRO A 144 1.51 -3.30 -23.35
C PRO A 144 2.06 -4.59 -22.70
N ALA A 145 3.19 -5.07 -23.19
CA ALA A 145 3.78 -6.34 -22.73
C ALA A 145 4.07 -6.35 -21.23
N GLU A 146 4.49 -5.21 -20.69
CA GLU A 146 4.77 -5.01 -19.26
C GLU A 146 3.53 -5.17 -18.35
N PHE A 147 2.31 -5.05 -18.89
CA PHE A 147 1.09 -5.29 -18.12
C PHE A 147 0.63 -6.75 -18.12
N LYS A 148 1.23 -7.62 -18.94
CA LYS A 148 0.77 -9.02 -19.05
C LYS A 148 0.92 -9.83 -17.77
N ASP A 149 1.97 -9.51 -16.98
CA ASP A 149 2.28 -10.21 -15.73
C ASP A 149 2.15 -9.26 -14.51
N GLY A 150 1.59 -8.06 -14.72
CA GLY A 150 1.40 -7.06 -13.67
C GLY A 150 0.31 -7.44 -12.68
N LEU A 151 0.48 -7.00 -11.42
CA LEU A 151 -0.54 -7.09 -10.38
C LEU A 151 -1.05 -5.69 -10.06
N MET A 152 -2.36 -5.56 -9.85
CA MET A 152 -3.00 -4.31 -9.46
C MET A 152 -3.15 -4.27 -7.95
N LEU A 153 -2.65 -3.22 -7.31
CA LEU A 153 -2.88 -2.95 -5.89
C LEU A 153 -4.25 -2.30 -5.70
N ILE A 154 -5.11 -2.94 -4.94
CA ILE A 154 -6.46 -2.48 -4.60
C ILE A 154 -6.62 -2.52 -3.09
N ASN A 155 -7.40 -1.58 -2.54
CA ASN A 155 -7.64 -1.53 -1.10
C ASN A 155 -9.11 -1.35 -0.75
N LYS A 156 -9.52 -1.96 0.36
CA LYS A 156 -10.81 -1.74 1.01
C LYS A 156 -10.64 -0.68 2.10
N ARG A 157 -11.35 0.44 1.96
CA ARG A 157 -11.21 1.64 2.80
C ARG A 157 -11.98 1.59 4.13
N PHE A 158 -12.78 0.55 4.34
CA PHE A 158 -13.60 0.35 5.54
C PHE A 158 -13.19 -0.94 6.25
N ALA A 159 -13.32 -0.95 7.58
CA ALA A 159 -13.01 -2.13 8.38
C ALA A 159 -13.99 -3.29 8.09
N PRO A 160 -13.54 -4.53 8.08
CA PRO A 160 -12.13 -4.91 8.06
C PRO A 160 -11.46 -4.41 6.77
N GLY A 161 -10.30 -3.75 6.91
CA GLY A 161 -9.51 -3.26 5.81
C GLY A 161 -8.76 -4.40 5.13
N VAL A 162 -8.74 -4.40 3.81
CA VAL A 162 -7.98 -5.40 3.06
C VAL A 162 -7.21 -4.71 1.93
N ALA A 163 -5.93 -5.02 1.81
CA ALA A 163 -5.11 -4.70 0.66
C ALA A 163 -4.98 -5.96 -0.19
N TYR A 164 -5.12 -5.81 -1.50
CA TYR A 164 -5.09 -6.91 -2.46
C TYR A 164 -4.06 -6.65 -3.56
N LEU A 165 -3.36 -7.68 -4.00
CA LEU A 165 -2.73 -7.71 -5.32
C LEU A 165 -3.53 -8.68 -6.20
N VAL A 166 -4.06 -8.15 -7.29
CA VAL A 166 -4.99 -8.84 -8.18
C VAL A 166 -4.38 -8.92 -9.57
N ASP A 167 -4.42 -10.09 -10.19
CA ASP A 167 -3.95 -10.26 -11.56
C ASP A 167 -4.99 -9.80 -12.60
N GLN A 168 -4.62 -9.87 -13.87
CA GLN A 168 -5.47 -9.44 -14.99
C GLN A 168 -6.74 -10.30 -15.17
N GLN A 169 -6.78 -11.48 -14.57
CA GLN A 169 -7.95 -12.37 -14.56
C GLN A 169 -8.89 -12.07 -13.39
N GLY A 170 -8.52 -11.12 -12.52
CA GLY A 170 -9.28 -10.80 -11.32
C GLY A 170 -9.01 -11.75 -10.16
N GLN A 171 -7.97 -12.59 -10.25
CA GLN A 171 -7.60 -13.50 -9.17
C GLN A 171 -6.75 -12.76 -8.13
N ILE A 172 -7.11 -12.92 -6.85
CA ILE A 172 -6.31 -12.43 -5.74
C ILE A 172 -5.06 -13.30 -5.65
N ARG A 173 -3.88 -12.67 -5.80
CA ARG A 173 -2.57 -13.31 -5.71
C ARG A 173 -1.88 -13.03 -4.38
N TRP A 174 -2.33 -12.06 -3.68
CA TRP A 174 -1.87 -11.67 -2.36
C TRP A 174 -2.92 -10.81 -1.68
N TYR A 175 -3.05 -10.92 -0.36
CA TYR A 175 -3.82 -10.00 0.46
C TYR A 175 -3.21 -9.80 1.84
N HIS A 176 -3.53 -8.68 2.46
CA HIS A 176 -3.27 -8.39 3.86
C HIS A 176 -4.50 -7.75 4.48
N MET A 177 -4.90 -8.22 5.65
CA MET A 177 -6.13 -7.80 6.31
C MET A 177 -5.83 -7.19 7.69
N ILE A 178 -6.58 -6.14 8.02
CA ILE A 178 -6.60 -5.51 9.34
C ILE A 178 -8.06 -5.42 9.83
N ASP A 179 -8.31 -5.81 11.10
CA ASP A 179 -9.67 -6.03 11.56
C ASP A 179 -10.46 -4.73 11.84
N ARG A 180 -9.83 -3.74 12.48
CA ARG A 180 -10.53 -2.59 13.07
C ARG A 180 -10.50 -1.32 12.26
N LEU A 181 -9.63 -1.23 11.27
CA LEU A 181 -9.41 -0.06 10.44
C LEU A 181 -9.55 -0.40 8.96
N GLY A 182 -9.75 0.62 8.14
CA GLY A 182 -9.70 0.52 6.68
C GLY A 182 -8.38 1.06 6.14
N PHE A 183 -7.93 0.53 5.01
CA PHE A 183 -6.83 1.11 4.23
C PHE A 183 -7.35 2.33 3.47
N LYS A 184 -7.23 3.51 4.05
CA LYS A 184 -7.70 4.77 3.43
C LYS A 184 -6.89 5.12 2.19
N VAL A 185 -5.58 4.95 2.29
CA VAL A 185 -4.58 5.14 1.22
C VAL A 185 -3.54 4.04 1.36
N ILE A 186 -3.03 3.55 0.24
CA ILE A 186 -1.94 2.57 0.21
C ILE A 186 -1.12 2.74 -1.06
N ASN A 187 0.20 2.77 -0.91
CA ASN A 187 1.15 2.93 -2.00
C ASN A 187 2.32 1.96 -1.85
N PHE A 188 2.91 1.56 -2.97
CA PHE A 188 4.23 0.93 -2.93
C PHE A 188 5.33 1.97 -2.65
N THR A 189 6.27 1.61 -1.81
CA THR A 189 7.52 2.36 -1.65
C THR A 189 8.57 1.90 -2.68
N LYS A 190 9.66 2.64 -2.80
CA LYS A 190 10.83 2.24 -3.63
C LYS A 190 11.47 0.94 -3.15
N GLU A 191 11.31 0.60 -1.87
CA GLU A 191 11.80 -0.63 -1.24
C GLU A 191 10.84 -1.81 -1.43
N HIS A 192 9.81 -1.66 -2.26
CA HIS A 192 8.77 -2.67 -2.49
C HIS A 192 7.98 -3.06 -1.23
N THR A 193 7.85 -2.14 -0.28
CA THR A 193 6.95 -2.25 0.87
C THR A 193 5.63 -1.53 0.58
N LEU A 194 4.61 -1.78 1.39
CA LEU A 194 3.31 -1.12 1.31
C LEU A 194 3.20 -0.11 2.45
N LEU A 195 3.12 1.17 2.11
CA LEU A 195 2.94 2.28 3.03
C LEU A 195 1.51 2.79 2.96
N SER A 196 0.85 2.92 4.10
CA SER A 196 -0.60 3.12 4.17
C SER A 196 -1.01 4.18 5.19
N ILE A 197 -2.11 4.87 4.91
CA ILE A 197 -2.91 5.58 5.89
C ILE A 197 -4.06 4.67 6.29
N LEU A 198 -4.22 4.45 7.59
CA LEU A 198 -5.33 3.70 8.15
C LEU A 198 -6.30 4.63 8.87
N GLY A 199 -7.58 4.31 8.79
CA GLY A 199 -8.62 5.09 9.45
C GLY A 199 -9.86 4.30 9.77
N ARG A 200 -10.67 4.84 10.68
CA ARG A 200 -11.92 4.26 11.18
C ARG A 200 -13.04 4.42 10.16
N ASN A 201 -14.13 3.68 10.34
CA ASN A 201 -15.29 3.73 9.44
C ASN A 201 -16.07 5.05 9.51
N ASP A 202 -15.99 5.77 10.63
CA ASP A 202 -16.61 7.07 10.85
C ASP A 202 -15.76 8.26 10.35
N GLU A 203 -14.51 8.01 9.94
CA GLU A 203 -13.67 9.00 9.27
C GLU A 203 -13.99 9.06 7.77
N PRO A 204 -13.87 10.22 7.11
CA PRO A 204 -14.02 10.33 5.66
C PRO A 204 -13.16 9.33 4.89
N THR A 205 -13.53 9.02 3.66
CA THR A 205 -12.97 7.89 2.89
C THR A 205 -11.46 7.91 2.70
N SER A 206 -10.84 9.09 2.70
CA SER A 206 -9.39 9.25 2.48
C SER A 206 -8.65 9.76 3.73
N TYR A 207 -9.34 9.89 4.86
CA TYR A 207 -8.81 10.43 6.11
C TYR A 207 -8.44 9.31 7.07
N GLY A 208 -7.37 9.51 7.83
CA GLY A 208 -6.95 8.54 8.84
C GLY A 208 -6.10 9.13 9.94
N SER A 209 -5.82 8.29 10.89
CA SER A 209 -5.15 8.60 12.15
C SER A 209 -3.98 7.67 12.45
N GLU A 210 -3.69 6.72 11.55
CA GLU A 210 -2.57 5.79 11.70
C GLU A 210 -1.80 5.64 10.40
N ILE A 211 -0.51 5.35 10.51
CA ILE A 211 0.40 5.05 9.41
C ILE A 211 0.94 3.64 9.62
N LEU A 212 0.80 2.79 8.61
CA LEU A 212 1.31 1.43 8.63
C LEU A 212 2.20 1.20 7.41
N GLU A 213 3.41 0.66 7.65
CA GLU A 213 4.25 0.11 6.59
C GLU A 213 4.46 -1.38 6.84
N ILE A 214 4.21 -2.20 5.83
CA ILE A 214 4.39 -3.65 5.85
C ILE A 214 5.21 -4.11 4.65
N ASN A 215 5.92 -5.23 4.81
CA ASN A 215 6.49 -5.94 3.67
C ASN A 215 5.45 -6.89 3.04
N LEU A 216 5.80 -7.53 1.93
CA LEU A 216 4.90 -8.48 1.25
C LEU A 216 4.72 -9.81 2.03
N LEU A 217 5.55 -10.10 3.02
CA LEU A 217 5.31 -11.21 3.95
C LEU A 217 4.21 -10.86 4.96
N GLY A 218 3.93 -9.57 5.16
CA GLY A 218 2.95 -9.06 6.12
C GLY A 218 3.56 -8.63 7.45
N ASP A 219 4.90 -8.59 7.53
CA ASP A 219 5.58 -8.09 8.71
C ASP A 219 5.43 -6.58 8.80
N THR A 220 5.11 -6.09 9.99
CA THR A 220 5.04 -4.66 10.28
C THR A 220 6.44 -4.08 10.39
N LEU A 221 6.76 -3.14 9.51
CA LEU A 221 8.03 -2.41 9.49
C LEU A 221 7.94 -1.08 10.24
N LEU A 222 6.77 -0.46 10.19
CA LEU A 222 6.45 0.79 10.88
C LEU A 222 4.96 0.82 11.23
N HIS A 223 4.64 1.28 12.43
CA HIS A 223 3.27 1.62 12.82
C HIS A 223 3.30 2.86 13.72
N LEU A 224 2.67 3.93 13.25
CA LEU A 224 2.50 5.17 13.99
C LEU A 224 1.02 5.47 14.16
N THR A 225 0.65 5.90 15.35
CA THR A 225 -0.72 6.32 15.69
C THR A 225 -0.73 7.81 16.06
N LYS A 226 -1.76 8.52 15.64
CA LYS A 226 -2.00 9.91 16.03
C LYS A 226 -1.92 10.06 17.56
N GLY A 227 -1.09 10.98 18.01
CA GLY A 227 -0.72 11.15 19.42
C GLY A 227 0.74 10.79 19.72
N GLN A 228 1.39 9.98 18.88
CA GLN A 228 2.80 9.65 19.03
C GLN A 228 3.70 10.77 18.49
N GLY A 229 4.75 11.11 19.22
CA GLY A 229 5.66 12.19 18.86
C GLY A 229 4.91 13.50 18.58
N ASP A 230 5.19 14.08 17.41
CA ASP A 230 4.54 15.29 16.90
C ASP A 230 3.37 14.99 15.95
N PHE A 231 3.04 13.73 15.73
CA PHE A 231 1.91 13.31 14.90
C PHE A 231 0.58 13.59 15.61
N LYS A 232 0.09 14.85 15.57
CA LYS A 232 -1.11 15.31 16.27
C LYS A 232 -2.31 15.51 15.34
N GLN A 233 -2.09 15.68 14.04
CA GLN A 233 -3.12 16.01 13.05
C GLN A 233 -3.75 14.77 12.44
N THR A 234 -4.94 14.91 11.90
CA THR A 234 -5.54 13.96 10.97
C THR A 234 -4.83 14.09 9.63
N ILE A 235 -4.42 12.98 9.05
CA ILE A 235 -3.76 12.90 7.75
C ILE A 235 -4.74 12.38 6.70
N HIS A 236 -4.47 12.67 5.42
CA HIS A 236 -5.41 12.28 4.37
C HIS A 236 -4.77 12.17 2.99
N HIS A 237 -5.47 11.51 2.09
CA HIS A 237 -5.31 11.40 0.63
C HIS A 237 -3.97 10.90 0.13
N GLU A 238 -2.84 11.23 0.74
CA GLU A 238 -1.52 10.80 0.25
C GLU A 238 -0.54 10.54 1.38
N ILE A 239 0.28 9.51 1.18
CA ILE A 239 1.45 9.24 2.01
C ILE A 239 2.58 8.69 1.15
N LEU A 240 3.75 9.30 1.27
CA LEU A 240 4.95 8.98 0.52
C LEU A 240 6.12 8.77 1.48
N LYS A 241 7.17 8.14 0.98
CA LYS A 241 8.47 8.08 1.63
C LYS A 241 9.49 8.82 0.76
N ASN A 242 10.19 9.80 1.32
CA ASN A 242 11.26 10.50 0.59
C ASN A 242 12.57 9.72 0.61
N ASP A 243 13.58 10.20 -0.13
CA ASP A 243 14.89 9.54 -0.25
C ASP A 243 15.68 9.46 1.07
N LYS A 244 15.27 10.20 2.11
CA LYS A 244 15.80 10.10 3.48
C LYS A 244 15.02 9.10 4.34
N GLY A 245 14.06 8.39 3.78
CA GLY A 245 13.18 7.46 4.51
C GLY A 245 12.18 8.15 5.44
N GLN A 246 11.94 9.46 5.26
CA GLN A 246 10.97 10.22 6.04
C GLN A 246 9.58 10.10 5.40
N LEU A 247 8.55 10.09 6.24
CA LEU A 247 7.15 10.04 5.84
C LEU A 247 6.67 11.43 5.44
N VAL A 248 6.04 11.53 4.29
CA VAL A 248 5.50 12.79 3.74
C VAL A 248 4.03 12.58 3.45
N THR A 249 3.16 13.40 4.04
CA THR A 249 1.72 13.23 3.95
C THR A 249 0.99 14.57 3.93
N LEU A 250 -0.24 14.56 3.43
CA LEU A 250 -1.18 15.66 3.62
C LEU A 250 -1.81 15.56 5.00
N PHE A 251 -2.07 16.73 5.59
CA PHE A 251 -2.77 16.79 6.88
C PHE A 251 -3.79 17.92 6.91
N VAL A 252 -4.81 17.80 7.76
CA VAL A 252 -5.79 18.85 8.04
C VAL A 252 -5.17 19.88 8.96
N ASP A 253 -4.97 21.10 8.46
CA ASP A 253 -4.59 22.25 9.26
C ASP A 253 -5.83 23.05 9.63
N GLN A 254 -6.10 23.17 10.93
CA GLN A 254 -7.31 23.80 11.41
C GLN A 254 -6.99 25.14 12.07
N LYS A 255 -7.70 26.21 11.65
CA LYS A 255 -7.63 27.54 12.29
C LYS A 255 -8.99 28.02 12.73
N ILE A 256 -9.06 28.64 13.91
CA ILE A 256 -10.23 29.40 14.37
C ILE A 256 -10.02 30.85 13.93
N MET A 257 -10.96 31.39 13.17
CA MET A 257 -10.84 32.70 12.53
C MET A 257 -12.11 33.53 12.74
N ASP A 258 -11.94 34.84 12.76
CA ASP A 258 -13.07 35.79 12.67
C ASP A 258 -13.46 35.96 11.19
N LEU A 259 -14.61 35.45 10.83
CA LEU A 259 -15.15 35.51 9.46
C LEU A 259 -16.27 36.54 9.32
N THR A 260 -16.48 37.45 10.29
CA THR A 260 -17.57 38.45 10.27
C THR A 260 -17.49 39.36 9.07
N ALA A 261 -16.28 39.71 8.60
CA ALA A 261 -16.04 40.54 7.43
C ALA A 261 -16.57 39.93 6.11
N VAL A 262 -16.77 38.62 6.06
CA VAL A 262 -17.27 37.88 4.88
C VAL A 262 -18.65 37.23 5.15
N GLY A 263 -19.32 37.60 6.27
CA GLY A 263 -20.65 37.12 6.62
C GLY A 263 -20.68 35.81 7.45
N GLY A 264 -19.55 35.39 8.00
CA GLY A 264 -19.44 34.27 8.93
C GLY A 264 -19.50 34.68 10.39
N GLY A 265 -19.11 33.77 11.29
CA GLY A 265 -19.06 33.98 12.72
C GLY A 265 -17.72 34.52 13.22
N LYS A 266 -17.70 35.06 14.45
CA LYS A 266 -16.52 35.57 15.10
C LYS A 266 -15.48 34.51 15.45
N LYS A 267 -15.90 33.25 15.57
CA LYS A 267 -15.03 32.11 15.92
C LYS A 267 -15.40 30.92 15.04
N ASP A 268 -15.23 31.07 13.75
CA ASP A 268 -15.44 30.00 12.79
C ASP A 268 -14.19 29.13 12.64
N THR A 269 -14.40 27.84 12.53
CA THR A 269 -13.32 26.91 12.20
C THR A 269 -13.17 26.81 10.69
N VAL A 270 -11.95 27.03 10.21
CA VAL A 270 -11.55 26.81 8.81
C VAL A 270 -10.56 25.65 8.79
N ASN A 271 -10.89 24.59 8.05
CA ASN A 271 -9.99 23.47 7.79
C ASN A 271 -9.32 23.72 6.43
N GLY A 272 -8.02 23.96 6.47
CA GLY A 272 -7.15 23.98 5.30
C GLY A 272 -6.30 22.71 5.26
N ASP A 273 -5.43 22.66 4.27
CA ASP A 273 -4.54 21.53 4.03
C ASP A 273 -3.09 21.93 4.24
N GLY A 274 -2.26 20.96 4.59
CA GLY A 274 -0.82 21.17 4.70
C GLY A 274 -0.02 19.91 4.33
N ILE A 275 1.29 20.09 4.22
CA ILE A 275 2.26 19.03 4.03
C ILE A 275 3.01 18.83 5.35
N MET A 276 3.06 17.61 5.84
CA MET A 276 3.83 17.24 7.02
C MET A 276 4.89 16.20 6.63
N VAL A 277 6.12 16.45 7.08
CA VAL A 277 7.23 15.50 6.97
C VAL A 277 7.60 15.04 8.37
N MET A 278 7.63 13.74 8.59
CA MET A 278 7.96 13.13 9.87
C MET A 278 9.06 12.07 9.69
N ASP A 279 9.83 11.85 10.72
CA ASP A 279 10.69 10.67 10.80
C ASP A 279 9.89 9.41 11.22
N LYS A 280 10.57 8.27 11.28
CA LYS A 280 9.97 6.98 11.67
C LYS A 280 9.46 6.91 13.12
N THR A 281 9.76 7.90 13.95
CA THR A 281 9.28 8.01 15.34
C THR A 281 8.05 8.89 15.47
N GLY A 282 7.60 9.50 14.38
CA GLY A 282 6.52 10.48 14.37
C GLY A 282 6.97 11.90 14.75
N LYS A 283 8.28 12.16 14.86
CA LYS A 283 8.81 13.50 15.08
C LYS A 283 8.70 14.32 13.80
N GLN A 284 8.09 15.50 13.90
CA GLN A 284 7.93 16.42 12.78
C GLN A 284 9.29 17.03 12.38
N VAL A 285 9.64 16.90 11.12
CA VAL A 285 10.86 17.46 10.51
C VAL A 285 10.54 18.74 9.74
N TYR A 286 9.38 18.78 9.09
CA TYR A 286 8.92 19.92 8.31
C TYR A 286 7.40 19.98 8.31
N LYS A 287 6.87 21.19 8.26
CA LYS A 287 5.44 21.48 8.12
C LYS A 287 5.28 22.67 7.19
N TRP A 288 4.33 22.56 6.27
CA TRP A 288 3.85 23.64 5.42
C TRP A 288 2.32 23.69 5.48
N SER A 289 1.75 24.86 5.39
CA SER A 289 0.31 25.06 5.43
C SER A 289 -0.14 26.01 4.30
N VAL A 290 -1.31 25.74 3.73
CA VAL A 290 -1.95 26.64 2.78
C VAL A 290 -2.19 28.02 3.38
N PHE A 291 -2.39 28.10 4.69
CA PHE A 291 -2.57 29.36 5.41
C PHE A 291 -1.30 30.24 5.47
N ASP A 292 -0.13 29.69 5.14
CA ASP A 292 1.12 30.46 5.11
C ASP A 292 1.25 31.26 3.79
N VAL A 293 0.47 30.87 2.75
CA VAL A 293 0.59 31.43 1.40
C VAL A 293 -0.74 31.98 0.85
N MET A 294 -1.85 31.72 1.54
CA MET A 294 -3.18 32.24 1.16
C MET A 294 -3.94 32.78 2.36
N ASP A 295 -4.59 33.91 2.15
CA ASP A 295 -5.53 34.47 3.10
C ASP A 295 -6.95 33.97 2.78
N PRO A 296 -7.58 33.16 3.67
CA PRO A 296 -8.92 32.64 3.45
C PRO A 296 -9.98 33.72 3.20
N LEU A 297 -9.85 34.90 3.84
CA LEU A 297 -10.82 35.98 3.70
C LEU A 297 -10.90 36.54 2.27
N LYS A 298 -9.89 36.26 1.43
CA LYS A 298 -9.91 36.65 -0.01
C LYS A 298 -10.64 35.63 -0.89
N ASP A 299 -11.01 34.48 -0.34
CA ASP A 299 -11.73 33.45 -1.09
C ASP A 299 -13.24 33.62 -0.94
N LYS A 300 -13.89 33.99 -2.05
CA LYS A 300 -15.35 34.20 -2.11
C LYS A 300 -16.16 32.94 -1.78
N SER A 301 -15.55 31.75 -1.91
CA SER A 301 -16.20 30.46 -1.62
C SER A 301 -16.05 30.03 -0.16
N LEU A 302 -15.25 30.73 0.65
CA LEU A 302 -14.84 30.33 2.00
C LEU A 302 -16.00 29.84 2.88
N LEU A 303 -17.08 30.60 2.95
CA LEU A 303 -18.21 30.24 3.82
C LEU A 303 -18.87 28.91 3.46
N LYS A 304 -18.82 28.54 2.17
CA LYS A 304 -19.34 27.25 1.68
C LYS A 304 -18.36 26.11 1.93
N THR A 305 -17.06 26.41 1.84
CA THR A 305 -15.98 25.40 1.84
C THR A 305 -15.20 25.35 3.14
N LYS A 306 -15.44 26.21 4.13
CA LYS A 306 -14.61 26.34 5.35
C LYS A 306 -14.33 25.06 6.11
N LYS A 307 -15.20 24.04 6.03
CA LYS A 307 -14.99 22.72 6.65
C LYS A 307 -13.97 21.86 5.91
N ASP A 308 -13.64 22.23 4.67
CA ASP A 308 -12.72 21.53 3.77
C ASP A 308 -12.28 22.51 2.66
N TRP A 309 -11.62 23.58 3.10
CA TRP A 309 -11.47 24.81 2.32
C TRP A 309 -10.83 24.62 0.95
N MET A 310 -9.67 24.00 0.88
CA MET A 310 -8.95 23.81 -0.38
C MET A 310 -9.16 22.41 -0.96
N HIS A 311 -9.37 21.42 -0.08
CA HIS A 311 -9.50 20.01 -0.40
C HIS A 311 -8.31 19.50 -1.22
N ALA A 312 -7.13 19.49 -0.60
CA ALA A 312 -5.96 18.87 -1.19
C ALA A 312 -6.17 17.35 -1.30
N ASN A 313 -5.95 16.79 -2.47
CA ASN A 313 -6.28 15.39 -2.74
C ASN A 313 -5.18 14.58 -3.44
N SER A 314 -4.04 15.19 -3.73
CA SER A 314 -2.81 14.47 -4.08
C SER A 314 -1.57 15.28 -3.70
N LEU A 315 -0.50 14.56 -3.40
CA LEU A 315 0.82 15.09 -3.13
C LEU A 315 1.84 14.19 -3.80
N ASN A 316 2.77 14.75 -4.55
CA ASN A 316 3.85 14.03 -5.18
C ASN A 316 5.09 14.91 -5.27
N TYR A 317 6.18 14.35 -5.77
CA TYR A 317 7.38 15.11 -6.10
C TYR A 317 7.47 15.37 -7.58
N ASP A 318 7.90 16.57 -7.95
CA ASP A 318 8.39 16.87 -9.29
C ASP A 318 9.82 16.33 -9.45
N ALA A 319 10.31 16.28 -10.69
CA ALA A 319 11.65 15.80 -11.03
C ALA A 319 12.79 16.57 -10.33
N ASP A 320 12.57 17.82 -9.93
CA ASP A 320 13.50 18.67 -9.19
C ASP A 320 13.40 18.54 -7.65
N GLY A 321 12.56 17.61 -7.15
CA GLY A 321 12.34 17.35 -5.73
C GLY A 321 11.43 18.34 -5.02
N ASN A 322 10.76 19.24 -5.75
CA ASN A 322 9.71 20.10 -5.22
C ASN A 322 8.36 19.36 -5.16
N TYR A 323 7.43 19.87 -4.36
CA TYR A 323 6.11 19.24 -4.25
C TYR A 323 5.19 19.63 -5.40
N LEU A 324 4.41 18.67 -5.88
CA LEU A 324 3.21 18.85 -6.70
C LEU A 324 1.99 18.49 -5.84
N MET A 325 1.06 19.44 -5.68
CA MET A 325 -0.11 19.27 -4.83
C MET A 325 -1.35 19.70 -5.59
N SER A 326 -2.37 18.85 -5.70
CA SER A 326 -3.63 19.19 -6.33
C SER A 326 -4.69 19.57 -5.30
N PHE A 327 -5.51 20.57 -5.66
CA PHE A 327 -6.59 21.12 -4.85
C PHE A 327 -7.92 21.03 -5.59
N TYR A 328 -8.84 20.25 -5.06
CA TYR A 328 -10.13 19.97 -5.68
C TYR A 328 -11.03 21.20 -5.76
N ASN A 329 -11.20 21.94 -4.64
CA ASN A 329 -12.19 23.01 -4.55
C ASN A 329 -11.82 24.25 -5.38
N ASN A 330 -10.56 24.51 -5.65
CA ASN A 330 -10.15 25.61 -6.50
C ASN A 330 -9.72 25.19 -7.92
N GLY A 331 -9.70 23.87 -8.21
CA GLY A 331 -9.36 23.35 -9.54
C GLY A 331 -7.93 23.66 -9.95
N GLN A 332 -6.98 23.49 -9.06
CA GLN A 332 -5.58 23.87 -9.30
C GLN A 332 -4.61 22.74 -8.90
N ILE A 333 -3.46 22.74 -9.58
CA ILE A 333 -2.26 21.96 -9.19
C ILE A 333 -1.14 22.97 -8.92
N TRP A 334 -0.55 22.91 -7.74
CA TRP A 334 0.52 23.82 -7.33
C TRP A 334 1.87 23.09 -7.29
N LYS A 335 2.90 23.77 -7.78
CA LYS A 335 4.28 23.41 -7.47
C LYS A 335 4.76 24.27 -6.31
N ILE A 336 5.26 23.60 -5.26
CA ILE A 336 5.66 24.22 -4.01
C ILE A 336 7.13 23.87 -3.75
N ASP A 337 7.97 24.87 -3.54
CA ASP A 337 9.37 24.67 -3.20
C ASP A 337 9.49 23.91 -1.87
N ALA A 338 10.10 22.74 -1.90
CA ALA A 338 10.16 21.84 -0.75
C ALA A 338 11.06 22.35 0.39
N LYS A 339 11.91 23.37 0.15
CA LYS A 339 12.80 23.94 1.15
C LYS A 339 12.21 25.20 1.79
N THR A 340 11.63 26.07 0.94
CA THR A 340 11.16 27.39 1.37
C THR A 340 9.66 27.46 1.59
N GLY A 341 8.87 26.51 1.09
CA GLY A 341 7.41 26.52 1.11
C GLY A 341 6.78 27.53 0.15
N LYS A 342 7.57 28.23 -0.67
CA LYS A 342 7.03 29.18 -1.64
C LYS A 342 6.33 28.45 -2.77
N VAL A 343 5.16 28.98 -3.18
CA VAL A 343 4.48 28.51 -4.37
C VAL A 343 5.22 29.02 -5.60
N ILE A 344 5.76 28.11 -6.40
CA ILE A 344 6.52 28.41 -7.61
C ILE A 344 5.57 28.78 -8.74
N TYR A 345 4.57 27.92 -8.98
CA TYR A 345 3.51 28.18 -9.93
C TYR A 345 2.21 27.43 -9.58
N LYS A 346 1.13 27.83 -10.22
CA LYS A 346 -0.21 27.23 -10.12
C LYS A 346 -0.75 26.97 -11.52
N PHE A 347 -1.08 25.72 -11.81
CA PHE A 347 -1.85 25.34 -12.98
C PHE A 347 -3.34 25.33 -12.66
N GLY A 348 -4.19 25.58 -13.66
CA GLY A 348 -5.64 25.50 -13.55
C GLY A 348 -6.31 26.86 -13.46
N LYS A 349 -7.59 26.88 -13.10
CA LYS A 349 -8.43 28.07 -13.10
C LYS A 349 -7.85 29.18 -12.21
N GLY A 350 -7.56 30.35 -12.82
CA GLY A 350 -6.97 31.48 -12.09
C GLY A 350 -5.55 31.22 -11.57
N GLY A 351 -4.86 30.23 -12.11
CA GLY A 351 -3.46 29.93 -11.81
C GLY A 351 -2.48 30.93 -12.41
N THR A 352 -1.19 30.76 -12.12
CA THR A 352 -0.12 31.62 -12.63
C THR A 352 0.37 31.19 -14.03
N ILE A 353 0.03 29.97 -14.44
CA ILE A 353 0.34 29.42 -15.77
C ILE A 353 -0.95 29.34 -16.58
N ALA A 354 -0.98 30.04 -17.74
CA ALA A 354 -2.08 29.92 -18.67
C ALA A 354 -2.06 28.55 -19.36
N LEU A 355 -3.19 27.86 -19.35
CA LEU A 355 -3.36 26.59 -20.05
C LEU A 355 -4.15 26.81 -21.35
N PRO A 356 -3.84 26.06 -22.42
CA PRO A 356 -4.72 26.00 -23.59
C PRO A 356 -6.12 25.52 -23.17
N ALA A 357 -7.14 25.96 -23.90
CA ALA A 357 -8.53 25.66 -23.55
C ALA A 357 -8.84 24.16 -23.47
N GLU A 358 -8.20 23.35 -24.32
CA GLU A 358 -8.30 21.90 -24.34
C GLU A 358 -7.67 21.22 -23.15
N CYS A 359 -6.76 21.92 -22.44
CA CYS A 359 -6.10 21.44 -21.23
C CYS A 359 -6.82 21.90 -19.94
N ASN A 360 -7.95 22.57 -20.05
CA ASN A 360 -8.71 23.00 -18.88
C ASN A 360 -9.26 21.80 -18.09
N PHE A 361 -9.04 21.83 -16.81
CA PHE A 361 -9.55 20.85 -15.85
C PHE A 361 -10.21 21.57 -14.67
N THR A 362 -10.99 20.85 -13.88
CA THR A 362 -11.73 21.44 -12.77
C THR A 362 -11.40 20.80 -11.43
N GLN A 363 -11.18 19.51 -11.40
CA GLN A 363 -11.03 18.75 -10.15
C GLN A 363 -9.97 17.66 -10.29
N ALA A 364 -8.71 18.11 -10.39
CA ALA A 364 -7.57 17.22 -10.56
C ALA A 364 -7.33 16.32 -9.34
N HIS A 365 -6.97 15.07 -9.60
CA HIS A 365 -6.52 14.07 -8.64
C HIS A 365 -5.25 13.41 -9.12
N ALA A 366 -4.48 12.82 -8.20
CA ALA A 366 -3.29 12.02 -8.49
C ALA A 366 -2.27 12.72 -9.40
N ALA A 367 -2.05 14.03 -9.19
CA ALA A 367 -1.09 14.81 -9.97
C ALA A 367 0.35 14.32 -9.70
N HIS A 368 1.05 13.90 -10.75
CA HIS A 368 2.43 13.39 -10.67
C HIS A 368 3.17 13.57 -12.00
N ILE A 369 4.48 13.46 -11.96
CA ILE A 369 5.30 13.38 -13.18
C ILE A 369 5.43 11.91 -13.58
N ASN A 370 5.02 11.60 -14.81
CA ASN A 370 5.15 10.24 -15.34
C ASN A 370 6.59 9.94 -15.81
N GLN A 371 6.84 8.71 -16.23
CA GLN A 371 8.17 8.27 -16.69
C GLN A 371 8.70 9.03 -17.92
N GLN A 372 7.82 9.64 -18.72
CA GLN A 372 8.16 10.46 -19.87
C GLN A 372 8.43 11.93 -19.50
N GLY A 373 8.34 12.29 -18.21
CA GLY A 373 8.55 13.65 -17.72
C GLY A 373 7.34 14.59 -17.93
N ASN A 374 6.16 14.04 -18.21
CA ASN A 374 4.93 14.83 -18.35
C ASN A 374 4.18 14.93 -17.00
N LEU A 375 3.59 16.08 -16.73
CA LEU A 375 2.60 16.22 -15.66
C LEU A 375 1.36 15.40 -16.04
N MET A 376 1.04 14.40 -15.25
CA MET A 376 -0.11 13.53 -15.43
C MET A 376 -1.07 13.64 -14.25
N PHE A 377 -2.37 13.69 -14.52
CA PHE A 377 -3.42 13.74 -13.50
C PHE A 377 -4.75 13.23 -14.04
N PHE A 378 -5.63 12.86 -13.12
CA PHE A 378 -7.03 12.53 -13.41
C PHE A 378 -7.91 13.75 -13.10
N ASP A 379 -8.76 14.16 -14.02
CA ASP A 379 -9.79 15.18 -13.80
C ASP A 379 -11.15 14.49 -13.61
N ASN A 380 -11.79 14.74 -12.48
CA ASN A 380 -13.17 14.24 -12.26
C ASN A 380 -14.15 14.77 -13.29
N GLY A 381 -13.90 15.95 -13.83
CA GLY A 381 -14.70 16.56 -14.92
C GLY A 381 -16.17 16.71 -14.57
N VAL A 382 -16.50 17.03 -13.32
CA VAL A 382 -17.89 17.13 -12.84
C VAL A 382 -18.69 18.14 -13.65
N GLU A 383 -18.11 19.31 -13.97
CA GLU A 383 -18.76 20.32 -14.80
C GLU A 383 -18.97 19.88 -16.26
N LYS A 384 -18.11 18.96 -16.73
CA LYS A 384 -18.18 18.42 -18.11
C LYS A 384 -18.99 17.13 -18.20
N HIS A 385 -19.46 16.59 -17.05
CA HIS A 385 -20.09 15.27 -16.92
C HIS A 385 -19.26 14.12 -17.53
N GLN A 386 -17.94 14.30 -17.60
CA GLN A 386 -17.00 13.34 -18.17
C GLN A 386 -15.63 13.45 -17.49
N SER A 387 -15.20 12.37 -16.87
CA SER A 387 -13.83 12.26 -16.33
C SER A 387 -12.81 12.10 -17.46
N GLY A 388 -11.58 12.55 -17.20
CA GLY A 388 -10.48 12.44 -18.15
C GLY A 388 -9.12 12.22 -17.48
N VAL A 389 -8.18 11.67 -18.23
CA VAL A 389 -6.77 11.62 -17.86
C VAL A 389 -6.02 12.60 -18.76
N PHE A 390 -5.24 13.47 -18.14
CA PHE A 390 -4.40 14.43 -18.82
C PHE A 390 -2.93 14.04 -18.66
N ALA A 391 -2.16 14.24 -19.72
CA ALA A 391 -0.70 14.19 -19.69
C ALA A 391 -0.18 15.40 -20.46
N MET A 392 0.49 16.32 -19.77
CA MET A 392 0.96 17.59 -20.31
C MET A 392 2.47 17.70 -20.14
N LYS A 393 3.16 18.15 -21.18
CA LYS A 393 4.56 18.55 -21.09
C LYS A 393 4.62 19.91 -20.39
N ILE A 394 5.39 20.01 -19.31
CA ILE A 394 5.57 21.23 -18.51
C ILE A 394 7.00 21.74 -18.59
#